data_d81769579be77b2973b83a748c6dadca
#
_entry.id   d81769579be77b2973b83a748c6dadca
#
_cell.length_a   1.000
_cell.length_b   1.000
_cell.length_c   1.000
_cell.angle_alpha   90.00
_cell.angle_beta   90.00
_cell.angle_gamma   90.00
#
_symmetry.space_group_name_H-M   'P 1'
#
loop_
_entity.id
_entity.type
_entity.pdbx_description
1 polymer ?
#
loop_
_entity_poly.entity_id
_entity_poly.type
_entity_poly.pdbx_seq_one_letter_code
_entity_poly.pdbx_strand_id
1 'polypeptide(L)'
;AIRPIPTCPEEGYRYAVRERVEACINEHTRAILFTNPGNPTGNVLSRDELKLMLDIAREHGLFVICDEVYREFVYAGGPLMSALQFKGYEDNVIVIDSVSKRFSACGARIGILLSKNAEFMGQCMKWCQCRLCVSTVDQIAAAQLYTVGPEYFAAVREEYMRRRDAMLAKLKTIPGVVCEKPEGAFYVMAALPV
;
A
#
# COMPACT_ATOMS: atom_id res chain seq x y z
N ALA A 1 4.32 -16.93 12.24
CA ALA A 1 4.56 -17.29 10.83
C ALA A 1 3.65 -16.47 9.93
N ILE A 2 4.09 -16.17 8.69
CA ILE A 2 3.27 -15.48 7.69
C ILE A 2 2.35 -16.51 7.04
N ARG A 3 1.08 -16.14 6.83
CA ARG A 3 0.08 -16.89 6.08
C ARG A 3 -0.38 -16.04 4.89
N PRO A 4 0.07 -16.33 3.67
CA PRO A 4 -0.29 -15.56 2.49
C PRO A 4 -1.76 -15.81 2.12
N ILE A 5 -2.47 -14.73 1.77
CA ILE A 5 -3.80 -14.82 1.15
C ILE A 5 -3.57 -15.23 -0.31
N PRO A 6 -4.13 -16.37 -0.78
CA PRO A 6 -3.90 -16.85 -2.13
C PRO A 6 -4.52 -15.93 -3.17
N THR A 7 -3.81 -15.71 -4.27
CA THR A 7 -4.25 -14.92 -5.41
C THR A 7 -3.81 -15.59 -6.71
N CYS A 8 -4.46 -15.28 -7.83
CA CYS A 8 -4.08 -15.80 -9.13
C CYS A 8 -4.05 -14.70 -10.22
N PRO A 9 -3.28 -14.89 -11.29
CA PRO A 9 -3.15 -13.94 -12.39
C PRO A 9 -4.47 -13.64 -13.07
N GLU A 10 -5.30 -14.67 -13.29
CA GLU A 10 -6.56 -14.61 -14.02
C GLU A 10 -7.62 -13.74 -13.33
N GLU A 11 -7.47 -13.55 -12.01
CA GLU A 11 -8.33 -12.68 -11.20
C GLU A 11 -7.67 -11.32 -10.90
N GLY A 12 -6.59 -10.98 -11.62
CA GLY A 12 -5.85 -9.75 -11.38
C GLY A 12 -5.23 -9.66 -9.99
N TYR A 13 -4.91 -10.82 -9.38
CA TYR A 13 -4.33 -10.89 -8.01
C TYR A 13 -5.20 -10.24 -6.94
N ARG A 14 -6.53 -10.19 -7.10
CA ARG A 14 -7.45 -9.64 -6.10
C ARG A 14 -7.48 -10.54 -4.86
N TYR A 15 -7.35 -9.93 -3.67
CA TYR A 15 -7.27 -10.64 -2.38
C TYR A 15 -8.36 -10.24 -1.39
N ALA A 16 -9.05 -9.12 -1.59
CA ALA A 16 -10.08 -8.63 -0.68
C ALA A 16 -11.39 -9.40 -0.86
N VAL A 17 -11.37 -10.69 -0.55
CA VAL A 17 -12.50 -11.62 -0.58
C VAL A 17 -12.60 -12.25 0.81
N ARG A 18 -13.76 -12.12 1.46
CA ARG A 18 -13.97 -12.50 2.87
C ARG A 18 -13.50 -13.93 3.15
N GLU A 19 -13.97 -14.88 2.36
CA GLU A 19 -13.67 -16.30 2.56
C GLU A 19 -12.17 -16.61 2.45
N ARG A 20 -11.48 -15.93 1.54
CA ARG A 20 -10.02 -16.09 1.38
C ARG A 20 -9.24 -15.52 2.54
N VAL A 21 -9.66 -14.37 3.05
CA VAL A 21 -8.99 -13.70 4.19
C VAL A 21 -9.22 -14.50 5.45
N GLU A 22 -10.47 -14.89 5.75
CA GLU A 22 -10.84 -15.65 6.96
C GLU A 22 -10.19 -17.04 6.99
N ALA A 23 -10.05 -17.71 5.85
CA ALA A 23 -9.32 -18.98 5.77
C ALA A 23 -7.84 -18.89 6.20
N CYS A 24 -7.28 -17.69 6.21
CA CYS A 24 -5.91 -17.42 6.66
C CYS A 24 -5.83 -17.04 8.15
N ILE A 25 -6.96 -16.82 8.82
CA ILE A 25 -7.01 -16.40 10.23
C ILE A 25 -7.05 -17.62 11.16
N ASN A 26 -6.33 -17.57 12.27
CA ASN A 26 -6.41 -18.51 13.37
C ASN A 26 -6.11 -17.80 14.72
N GLU A 27 -6.11 -18.55 15.83
CA GLU A 27 -5.87 -18.03 17.19
C GLU A 27 -4.52 -17.34 17.40
N HIS A 28 -3.56 -17.59 16.51
CA HIS A 28 -2.23 -16.96 16.54
C HIS A 28 -2.13 -15.72 15.67
N THR A 29 -3.14 -15.45 14.82
CA THR A 29 -3.16 -14.26 13.96
C THR A 29 -3.25 -13.00 14.81
N ARG A 30 -2.50 -11.96 14.46
CA ARG A 30 -2.47 -10.67 15.17
C ARG A 30 -2.71 -9.47 14.26
N ALA A 31 -2.44 -9.63 12.98
CA ALA A 31 -2.62 -8.55 12.01
C ALA A 31 -2.89 -9.09 10.61
N ILE A 32 -3.58 -8.29 9.82
CA ILE A 32 -3.67 -8.41 8.36
C ILE A 32 -2.75 -7.33 7.79
N LEU A 33 -1.79 -7.72 6.94
CA LEU A 33 -0.87 -6.80 6.30
C LEU A 33 -1.07 -6.82 4.79
N PHE A 34 -1.22 -5.64 4.19
CA PHE A 34 -1.31 -5.48 2.74
C PHE A 34 -0.76 -4.13 2.30
N THR A 35 -0.45 -4.02 1.01
CA THR A 35 -0.04 -2.77 0.36
C THR A 35 -1.19 -2.22 -0.48
N ASN A 36 -1.44 -0.90 -0.39
CA ASN A 36 -2.48 -0.23 -1.18
C ASN A 36 -2.03 1.18 -1.58
N PRO A 37 -1.69 1.42 -2.84
CA PRO A 37 -1.63 0.51 -4.01
C PRO A 37 -0.65 -0.65 -3.86
N GLY A 38 -0.98 -1.77 -4.48
CA GLY A 38 -0.31 -3.06 -4.32
C GLY A 38 1.10 -3.13 -4.93
N ASN A 39 2.06 -3.60 -4.15
CA ASN A 39 3.36 -4.03 -4.63
C ASN A 39 3.46 -5.57 -4.48
N PRO A 40 3.65 -6.34 -5.55
CA PRO A 40 3.96 -5.91 -6.93
C PRO A 40 2.76 -5.91 -7.90
N THR A 41 1.52 -6.11 -7.44
CA THR A 41 0.36 -6.40 -8.30
C THR A 41 -0.22 -5.16 -8.99
N GLY A 42 0.00 -3.97 -8.43
CA GLY A 42 -0.57 -2.73 -8.94
C GLY A 42 -2.08 -2.56 -8.65
N ASN A 43 -2.67 -3.43 -7.84
CA ASN A 43 -4.06 -3.31 -7.44
C ASN A 43 -4.27 -2.09 -6.55
N VAL A 44 -5.44 -1.47 -6.69
CA VAL A 44 -5.93 -0.45 -5.76
C VAL A 44 -7.23 -0.96 -5.17
N LEU A 45 -7.31 -1.01 -3.86
CA LEU A 45 -8.56 -1.42 -3.19
C LEU A 45 -9.61 -0.32 -3.36
N SER A 46 -10.79 -0.72 -3.77
CA SER A 46 -11.98 0.11 -3.72
C SER A 46 -12.34 0.45 -2.27
N ARG A 47 -13.24 1.42 -2.08
CA ARG A 47 -13.75 1.76 -0.74
C ARG A 47 -14.35 0.55 -0.03
N ASP A 48 -15.12 -0.27 -0.76
CA ASP A 48 -15.83 -1.41 -0.17
C ASP A 48 -14.86 -2.56 0.14
N GLU A 49 -13.88 -2.82 -0.72
CA GLU A 49 -12.82 -3.78 -0.47
C GLU A 49 -11.97 -3.40 0.75
N LEU A 50 -11.58 -2.11 0.85
CA LEU A 50 -10.82 -1.63 2.01
C LEU A 50 -11.66 -1.73 3.28
N LYS A 51 -12.95 -1.37 3.20
CA LYS A 51 -13.88 -1.52 4.33
C LYS A 51 -14.02 -2.98 4.74
N LEU A 52 -14.14 -3.90 3.80
CA LEU A 52 -14.20 -5.34 4.08
C LEU A 52 -12.98 -5.82 4.87
N MET A 53 -11.77 -5.41 4.47
CA MET A 53 -10.53 -5.77 5.18
C MET A 53 -10.53 -5.24 6.62
N LEU A 54 -11.04 -4.01 6.81
CA LEU A 54 -11.18 -3.39 8.13
C LEU A 54 -12.24 -4.08 8.99
N ASP A 55 -13.38 -4.46 8.41
CA ASP A 55 -14.45 -5.18 9.10
C ASP A 55 -13.95 -6.54 9.60
N ILE A 56 -13.31 -7.34 8.74
CA ILE A 56 -12.75 -8.64 9.12
C ILE A 56 -11.75 -8.47 10.26
N ALA A 57 -10.84 -7.52 10.15
CA ALA A 57 -9.85 -7.28 11.19
C ALA A 57 -10.51 -6.93 12.53
N ARG A 58 -11.53 -6.07 12.54
CA ARG A 58 -12.26 -5.69 13.75
C ARG A 58 -13.04 -6.86 14.34
N GLU A 59 -13.72 -7.65 13.52
CA GLU A 59 -14.50 -8.82 13.94
C GLU A 59 -13.62 -9.86 14.64
N HIS A 60 -12.37 -10.00 14.19
CA HIS A 60 -11.39 -10.95 14.74
C HIS A 60 -10.41 -10.34 15.76
N GLY A 61 -10.57 -9.06 16.14
CA GLY A 61 -9.68 -8.39 17.08
C GLY A 61 -8.24 -8.23 16.58
N LEU A 62 -8.06 -8.04 15.27
CA LEU A 62 -6.77 -7.94 14.60
C LEU A 62 -6.40 -6.48 14.29
N PHE A 63 -5.10 -6.21 14.18
CA PHE A 63 -4.63 -5.00 13.55
C PHE A 63 -4.68 -5.10 12.02
N VAL A 64 -4.89 -3.96 11.37
CA VAL A 64 -4.63 -3.78 9.93
C VAL A 64 -3.37 -2.97 9.77
N ILE A 65 -2.38 -3.51 9.05
CA ILE A 65 -1.18 -2.79 8.67
C ILE A 65 -1.29 -2.52 7.16
N CYS A 66 -1.60 -1.28 6.80
CA CYS A 66 -1.75 -0.84 5.42
C CYS A 66 -0.51 -0.03 5.00
N ASP A 67 0.27 -0.58 4.07
CA ASP A 67 1.39 0.15 3.47
C ASP A 67 0.85 0.99 2.30
N GLU A 68 0.84 2.32 2.49
CA GLU A 68 0.33 3.29 1.53
C GLU A 68 1.44 4.06 0.81
N VAL A 69 2.66 3.55 0.79
CA VAL A 69 3.84 4.23 0.23
C VAL A 69 3.67 4.62 -1.25
N TYR A 70 2.80 3.95 -2.00
CA TYR A 70 2.48 4.25 -3.40
C TYR A 70 1.24 5.14 -3.58
N ARG A 71 0.78 5.82 -2.55
CA ARG A 71 -0.48 6.58 -2.52
C ARG A 71 -0.64 7.64 -3.61
N GLU A 72 0.45 8.21 -4.12
CA GLU A 72 0.41 9.19 -5.22
C GLU A 72 0.34 8.54 -6.61
N PHE A 73 0.53 7.21 -6.68
CA PHE A 73 0.51 6.43 -7.92
C PHE A 73 -0.82 5.69 -8.06
N VAL A 74 -1.94 6.40 -8.00
CA VAL A 74 -3.28 5.90 -8.32
C VAL A 74 -3.67 6.47 -9.67
N TYR A 75 -3.98 5.61 -10.63
CA TYR A 75 -4.15 5.97 -12.03
C TYR A 75 -5.60 6.21 -12.45
N ALA A 76 -6.56 5.79 -11.65
CA ALA A 76 -7.99 6.00 -11.87
C ALA A 76 -8.71 6.19 -10.54
N GLY A 77 -9.89 6.80 -10.57
CA GLY A 77 -10.75 6.90 -9.39
C GLY A 77 -10.40 8.01 -8.38
N GLY A 78 -9.46 8.90 -8.70
CA GLY A 78 -9.07 10.00 -7.81
C GLY A 78 -7.95 9.63 -6.82
N PRO A 79 -7.76 10.41 -5.76
CA PRO A 79 -6.72 10.15 -4.76
C PRO A 79 -6.99 8.88 -3.96
N LEU A 80 -5.92 8.24 -3.48
CA LEU A 80 -6.04 7.06 -2.60
C LEU A 80 -6.89 7.38 -1.38
N MET A 81 -7.86 6.49 -1.10
CA MET A 81 -8.55 6.48 0.18
C MET A 81 -7.67 5.76 1.21
N SER A 82 -7.19 6.49 2.20
CA SER A 82 -6.41 5.91 3.30
C SER A 82 -7.27 5.11 4.26
N ALA A 83 -6.73 4.02 4.79
CA ALA A 83 -7.37 3.24 5.85
C ALA A 83 -7.68 4.08 7.11
N LEU A 84 -6.89 5.12 7.39
CA LEU A 84 -7.13 6.06 8.51
C LEU A 84 -8.36 6.98 8.35
N GLN A 85 -8.95 7.02 7.14
CA GLN A 85 -10.16 7.84 6.89
C GLN A 85 -11.45 7.15 7.33
N PHE A 86 -11.42 5.87 7.63
CA PHE A 86 -12.57 5.12 8.10
C PHE A 86 -12.79 5.36 9.59
N LYS A 87 -13.99 5.80 9.95
CA LYS A 87 -14.39 6.01 11.35
C LYS A 87 -14.79 4.69 12.00
N GLY A 88 -14.49 4.53 13.29
CA GLY A 88 -14.81 3.34 14.07
C GLY A 88 -13.78 2.19 13.94
N TYR A 89 -12.61 2.46 13.35
CA TYR A 89 -11.50 1.52 13.23
C TYR A 89 -10.19 2.08 13.79
N GLU A 90 -10.26 3.17 14.54
CA GLU A 90 -9.12 3.96 15.01
C GLU A 90 -8.11 3.12 15.80
N ASP A 91 -8.62 2.17 16.59
CA ASP A 91 -7.78 1.34 17.47
C ASP A 91 -7.06 0.20 16.73
N ASN A 92 -7.51 -0.14 15.52
CA ASN A 92 -7.02 -1.29 14.78
C ASN A 92 -6.13 -0.94 13.59
N VAL A 93 -6.13 0.33 13.14
CA VAL A 93 -5.47 0.73 11.89
C VAL A 93 -4.09 1.30 12.14
N ILE A 94 -3.13 0.75 11.40
CA ILE A 94 -1.75 1.22 11.30
C ILE A 94 -1.46 1.47 9.82
N VAL A 95 -1.05 2.70 9.48
CA VAL A 95 -0.63 3.05 8.12
C VAL A 95 0.87 3.27 8.10
N ILE A 96 1.51 2.73 7.07
CA ILE A 96 2.92 2.96 6.77
C ILE A 96 2.99 3.82 5.51
N ASP A 97 3.82 4.86 5.56
CA ASP A 97 4.11 5.74 4.42
C ASP A 97 5.61 6.07 4.40
N SER A 98 6.08 6.72 3.35
CA SER A 98 7.48 7.14 3.25
C SER A 98 7.66 8.24 2.21
N VAL A 99 8.70 9.03 2.36
CA VAL A 99 9.11 10.01 1.35
C VAL A 99 9.73 9.34 0.10
N SER A 100 10.08 8.07 0.20
CA SER A 100 10.85 7.33 -0.82
C SER A 100 10.20 7.33 -2.19
N LYS A 101 8.91 7.02 -2.26
CA LYS A 101 8.20 6.88 -3.55
C LYS A 101 7.48 8.17 -3.92
N ARG A 102 6.76 8.73 -2.96
CA ARG A 102 6.01 9.96 -3.12
C ARG A 102 6.85 11.11 -3.72
N PHE A 103 8.06 11.30 -3.22
CA PHE A 103 8.95 12.41 -3.60
C PHE A 103 10.22 11.97 -4.31
N SER A 104 10.29 10.73 -4.79
CA SER A 104 11.50 10.15 -5.39
C SER A 104 12.76 10.25 -4.50
N ALA A 105 12.56 10.29 -3.18
CA ALA A 105 13.59 10.53 -2.17
C ALA A 105 14.01 9.24 -1.45
N CYS A 106 14.27 8.15 -2.22
CA CYS A 106 14.61 6.84 -1.67
C CYS A 106 15.88 6.87 -0.81
N GLY A 107 16.82 7.75 -1.13
CA GLY A 107 18.09 7.93 -0.40
C GLY A 107 17.94 8.55 0.98
N ALA A 108 16.86 9.28 1.25
CA ALA A 108 16.62 9.94 2.54
C ALA A 108 16.35 8.94 3.68
N ARG A 109 15.95 7.71 3.37
CA ARG A 109 15.70 6.65 4.35
C ARG A 109 14.69 7.01 5.45
N ILE A 110 13.65 7.78 5.09
CA ILE A 110 12.62 8.25 6.03
C ILE A 110 11.32 7.49 5.76
N GLY A 111 10.89 6.71 6.74
CA GLY A 111 9.58 6.09 6.82
C GLY A 111 8.72 6.75 7.90
N ILE A 112 7.42 6.61 7.75
CA ILE A 112 6.41 7.21 8.62
C ILE A 112 5.45 6.10 9.04
N LEU A 113 5.18 6.00 10.34
CA LEU A 113 4.17 5.12 10.89
C LEU A 113 3.09 5.99 11.53
N LEU A 114 1.83 5.70 11.19
CA LEU A 114 0.66 6.47 11.59
C LEU A 114 -0.39 5.52 12.18
N SER A 115 -0.90 5.86 13.34
CA SER A 115 -2.08 5.22 13.94
C SER A 115 -2.78 6.21 14.86
N LYS A 116 -4.09 6.04 15.06
CA LYS A 116 -4.86 6.77 16.07
C LYS A 116 -4.89 6.04 17.41
N ASN A 117 -4.41 4.80 17.48
CA ASN A 117 -4.27 4.03 18.71
C ASN A 117 -3.10 4.58 19.54
N ALA A 118 -3.43 5.32 20.59
CA ALA A 118 -2.43 5.99 21.45
C ALA A 118 -1.54 4.98 22.22
N GLU A 119 -2.10 3.84 22.65
CA GLU A 119 -1.34 2.80 23.34
C GLU A 119 -0.31 2.18 22.42
N PHE A 120 -0.73 1.77 21.22
CA PHE A 120 0.16 1.24 20.19
C PHE A 120 1.28 2.23 19.84
N MET A 121 0.95 3.51 19.63
CA MET A 121 1.93 4.56 19.33
C MET A 121 2.91 4.78 20.49
N GLY A 122 2.44 4.67 21.73
CA GLY A 122 3.30 4.72 22.92
C GLY A 122 4.33 3.59 22.96
N GLN A 123 3.95 2.36 22.58
CA GLN A 123 4.88 1.23 22.47
C GLN A 123 5.87 1.42 21.30
N CYS A 124 5.39 1.88 20.15
CA CYS A 124 6.26 2.19 19.01
C CYS A 124 7.30 3.25 19.35
N MET A 125 6.95 4.27 20.14
CA MET A 125 7.88 5.30 20.58
C MET A 125 9.04 4.72 21.39
N LYS A 126 8.79 3.75 22.26
CA LYS A 126 9.86 3.06 23.03
C LYS A 126 10.86 2.36 22.10
N TRP A 127 10.36 1.69 21.06
CA TRP A 127 11.22 1.07 20.05
C TRP A 127 12.02 2.09 19.25
N CYS A 128 11.40 3.23 18.90
CA CYS A 128 12.09 4.32 18.22
C CYS A 128 13.21 4.90 19.08
N GLN A 129 12.99 5.04 20.39
CA GLN A 129 14.01 5.53 21.34
C GLN A 129 15.19 4.54 21.46
N CYS A 130 14.94 3.24 21.46
CA CYS A 130 16.00 2.22 21.46
C CYS A 130 16.82 2.21 20.16
N ARG A 131 16.14 2.43 19.03
CA ARG A 131 16.77 2.42 17.69
C ARG A 131 17.48 3.72 17.36
N LEU A 132 17.13 4.82 18.02
CA LEU A 132 17.46 6.19 17.70
C LEU A 132 16.72 6.73 16.46
N CYS A 133 16.78 8.04 16.25
CA CYS A 133 16.04 8.69 15.17
C CYS A 133 16.74 8.59 13.82
N VAL A 134 15.99 8.86 12.76
CA VAL A 134 16.55 9.18 11.45
C VAL A 134 17.37 10.46 11.54
N SER A 135 18.39 10.61 10.67
CA SER A 135 19.24 11.80 10.60
C SER A 135 18.41 13.10 10.65
N THR A 136 18.75 14.00 11.56
CA THR A 136 18.05 15.29 11.72
C THR A 136 18.14 16.14 10.45
N VAL A 137 19.28 16.11 9.75
CA VAL A 137 19.48 16.85 8.50
C VAL A 137 18.51 16.34 7.43
N ASP A 138 18.39 15.00 7.31
CA ASP A 138 17.45 14.39 6.35
C ASP A 138 16.00 14.70 6.71
N GLN A 139 15.65 14.75 8.00
CA GLN A 139 14.30 15.13 8.43
C GLN A 139 13.97 16.58 8.06
N ILE A 140 14.91 17.52 8.28
CA ILE A 140 14.74 18.94 7.92
C ILE A 140 14.57 19.07 6.40
N ALA A 141 15.41 18.40 5.63
CA ALA A 141 15.32 18.40 4.17
C ALA A 141 13.99 17.78 3.69
N ALA A 142 13.59 16.64 4.26
CA ALA A 142 12.34 15.97 3.91
C ALA A 142 11.10 16.78 4.25
N ALA A 143 11.13 17.60 5.32
CA ALA A 143 10.02 18.49 5.65
C ALA A 143 9.71 19.48 4.51
N GLN A 144 10.72 19.91 3.76
CA GLN A 144 10.55 20.78 2.61
C GLN A 144 9.86 20.09 1.42
N LEU A 145 9.94 18.76 1.31
CA LEU A 145 9.26 18.02 0.24
C LEU A 145 7.72 18.16 0.33
N TYR A 146 7.19 18.41 1.52
CA TYR A 146 5.74 18.60 1.71
C TYR A 146 5.24 19.98 1.28
N THR A 147 6.12 20.87 0.82
CA THR A 147 5.75 22.15 0.19
C THR A 147 5.56 22.01 -1.33
N VAL A 148 5.87 20.85 -1.91
CA VAL A 148 5.68 20.57 -3.33
C VAL A 148 4.19 20.58 -3.67
N GLY A 149 3.84 21.29 -4.73
CA GLY A 149 2.45 21.46 -5.16
C GLY A 149 1.87 20.22 -5.85
N PRO A 150 0.54 20.17 -6.00
CA PRO A 150 -0.16 19.03 -6.60
C PRO A 150 0.22 18.77 -8.07
N GLU A 151 0.70 19.78 -8.78
CA GLU A 151 1.16 19.70 -10.18
C GLU A 151 2.34 18.72 -10.34
N TYR A 152 3.24 18.65 -9.37
CA TYR A 152 4.32 17.67 -9.36
C TYR A 152 3.78 16.25 -9.39
N PHE A 153 2.85 15.93 -8.50
CA PHE A 153 2.27 14.59 -8.43
C PHE A 153 1.45 14.25 -9.68
N ALA A 154 0.78 15.23 -10.25
CA ALA A 154 0.03 15.06 -11.49
C ALA A 154 0.97 14.70 -12.66
N ALA A 155 2.06 15.45 -12.83
CA ALA A 155 3.05 15.21 -13.88
C ALA A 155 3.74 13.82 -13.71
N VAL A 156 4.13 13.47 -12.49
CA VAL A 156 4.74 12.17 -12.21
C VAL A 156 3.76 11.04 -12.51
N ARG A 157 2.50 11.16 -12.08
CA ARG A 157 1.45 10.16 -12.33
C ARG A 157 1.19 9.97 -13.83
N GLU A 158 1.10 11.05 -14.60
CA GLU A 158 0.92 11.01 -16.04
C GLU A 158 2.07 10.28 -16.74
N GLU A 159 3.31 10.57 -16.37
CA GLU A 159 4.49 9.90 -16.94
C GLU A 159 4.49 8.40 -16.62
N TYR A 160 4.15 7.99 -15.39
CA TYR A 160 4.07 6.57 -15.06
C TYR A 160 2.89 5.86 -15.73
N MET A 161 1.77 6.54 -15.94
CA MET A 161 0.66 6.02 -16.77
C MET A 161 1.12 5.76 -18.21
N ARG A 162 1.84 6.67 -18.81
CA ARG A 162 2.40 6.54 -20.15
C ARG A 162 3.37 5.34 -20.25
N ARG A 163 4.25 5.18 -19.27
CA ARG A 163 5.19 4.03 -19.19
C ARG A 163 4.45 2.72 -19.03
N ARG A 164 3.48 2.66 -18.13
CA ARG A 164 2.62 1.50 -17.93
C ARG A 164 1.93 1.08 -19.23
N ASP A 165 1.26 2.01 -19.89
CA ASP A 165 0.48 1.72 -21.08
C ASP A 165 1.38 1.28 -22.24
N ALA A 166 2.58 1.85 -22.39
CA ALA A 166 3.58 1.40 -23.36
C ALA A 166 4.09 -0.03 -23.06
N MET A 167 4.35 -0.35 -21.78
CA MET A 167 4.75 -1.69 -21.34
C MET A 167 3.66 -2.71 -21.65
N LEU A 168 2.41 -2.42 -21.26
CA LEU A 168 1.27 -3.32 -21.49
C LEU A 168 1.01 -3.56 -22.97
N ALA A 169 1.15 -2.52 -23.81
CA ALA A 169 1.00 -2.68 -25.26
C ALA A 169 2.01 -3.70 -25.82
N LYS A 170 3.23 -3.74 -25.28
CA LYS A 170 4.26 -4.73 -25.66
C LYS A 170 3.96 -6.12 -25.10
N LEU A 171 3.63 -6.22 -23.81
CA LEU A 171 3.31 -7.51 -23.19
C LEU A 171 2.14 -8.22 -23.89
N LYS A 172 1.11 -7.48 -24.29
CA LYS A 172 -0.04 -8.03 -25.02
C LYS A 172 0.27 -8.60 -26.41
N THR A 173 1.44 -8.30 -26.97
CA THR A 173 1.88 -8.91 -28.25
C THR A 173 2.48 -10.31 -28.07
N ILE A 174 2.74 -10.74 -26.83
CA ILE A 174 3.33 -12.04 -26.53
C ILE A 174 2.19 -13.04 -26.32
N PRO A 175 2.08 -14.10 -27.16
CA PRO A 175 1.01 -15.09 -27.03
C PRO A 175 1.05 -15.80 -25.67
N GLY A 176 -0.12 -15.97 -25.04
CA GLY A 176 -0.25 -16.69 -23.77
C GLY A 176 0.15 -15.92 -22.51
N VAL A 177 0.61 -14.67 -22.63
CA VAL A 177 0.87 -13.84 -21.47
C VAL A 177 -0.44 -13.38 -20.83
N VAL A 178 -0.58 -13.62 -19.53
CA VAL A 178 -1.66 -13.07 -18.70
C VAL A 178 -1.11 -11.89 -17.93
N CYS A 179 -1.67 -10.72 -18.17
CA CYS A 179 -1.23 -9.48 -17.51
C CYS A 179 -2.41 -8.52 -17.39
N GLU A 180 -2.87 -8.31 -16.16
CA GLU A 180 -3.88 -7.30 -15.87
C GLU A 180 -3.27 -5.89 -15.87
N LYS A 181 -4.11 -4.89 -16.17
CA LYS A 181 -3.69 -3.49 -16.17
C LYS A 181 -3.58 -2.98 -14.73
N PRO A 182 -2.36 -2.61 -14.26
CA PRO A 182 -2.22 -2.04 -12.92
C PRO A 182 -3.01 -0.74 -12.76
N GLU A 183 -3.72 -0.63 -11.65
CA GLU A 183 -4.51 0.54 -11.28
C GLU A 183 -3.69 1.56 -10.48
N GLY A 184 -2.58 1.10 -9.90
CA GLY A 184 -1.66 1.92 -9.11
C GLY A 184 -0.25 1.38 -9.05
N ALA A 185 0.57 1.97 -8.19
CA ALA A 185 2.00 1.73 -8.05
C ALA A 185 2.76 1.88 -9.39
N PHE A 186 3.93 1.29 -9.55
CA PHE A 186 4.69 1.32 -10.82
C PHE A 186 5.28 -0.05 -11.16
N TYR A 187 4.51 -1.09 -10.85
CA TYR A 187 4.85 -2.48 -11.15
C TYR A 187 3.85 -3.07 -12.15
N VAL A 188 4.30 -4.07 -12.86
CA VAL A 188 3.49 -4.91 -13.74
C VAL A 188 3.80 -6.36 -13.39
N MET A 189 2.76 -7.13 -13.08
CA MET A 189 2.85 -8.59 -12.93
C MET A 189 2.39 -9.24 -14.21
N ALA A 190 3.25 -10.05 -14.82
CA ALA A 190 2.94 -10.82 -16.01
C ALA A 190 3.21 -12.30 -15.76
N ALA A 191 2.20 -13.14 -15.91
CA ALA A 191 2.38 -14.58 -15.97
C ALA A 191 2.76 -14.96 -17.39
N LEU A 192 3.91 -15.63 -17.52
CA LEU A 192 4.43 -16.07 -18.81
C LEU A 192 3.92 -17.49 -19.11
N PRO A 193 3.66 -17.83 -20.40
CA PRO A 193 3.36 -19.19 -20.78
C PRO A 193 4.59 -20.08 -20.52
N VAL A 194 4.39 -21.20 -19.83
CA VAL A 194 5.39 -22.24 -19.59
C VAL A 194 5.09 -23.46 -20.44
#